data_fc165fd71c612298294634b20f42aaa5
#
_entry.id   fc165fd71c612298294634b20f42aaa5
#
_cell.length_a   1.000
_cell.length_b   1.000
_cell.length_c   1.000
_cell.angle_alpha   90.00
_cell.angle_beta   90.00
_cell.angle_gamma   90.00
#
_symmetry.space_group_name_H-M   'P 1'
#
loop_
_entity.id
_entity.type
_entity.pdbx_description
1 polymer ?
#
loop_
_entity_poly.entity_id
_entity_poly.type
_entity_poly.pdbx_seq_one_letter_code
_entity_poly.pdbx_strand_id
1 'polypeptide(L)'
;LDNDDSIAAGTWIASELLSKEPLGAATRDGDSDFKDVVAWVWYGMITAEEMGVTAANAVDMAASSCALNDGGATTDPGMCRLLTSDLGLGTTDNPLAGTWMQAVLAASGNYGEAYDDAFCDGSYDGVSGSDAMTGCLISRSGTANALVSEGGLQFAPPMR
;
A
#
# COMPACT_ATOMS: atom_id res chain seq x y z
N LEU A 1 -15.58 -2.61 17.15
CA LEU A 1 -16.87 -2.27 17.78
C LEU A 1 -17.38 -3.37 18.72
N ASP A 2 -16.84 -4.57 18.61
CA ASP A 2 -17.30 -5.71 19.44
C ASP A 2 -16.81 -5.68 20.90
N ASN A 3 -15.95 -4.72 21.26
CA ASN A 3 -15.39 -4.63 22.60
C ASN A 3 -15.83 -3.40 23.41
N ASP A 4 -16.87 -2.71 22.97
CA ASP A 4 -17.42 -1.62 23.76
C ASP A 4 -18.51 -2.13 24.69
N ASP A 5 -18.12 -2.46 25.93
CA ASP A 5 -19.02 -2.83 27.02
C ASP A 5 -20.07 -1.73 27.34
N SER A 6 -19.98 -0.57 26.68
CA SER A 6 -20.95 0.53 26.80
C SER A 6 -22.20 0.33 25.94
N ILE A 7 -22.20 -0.62 25.01
CA ILE A 7 -23.41 -0.94 24.23
C ILE A 7 -24.36 -1.69 25.14
N ALA A 8 -25.46 -1.05 25.48
CA ALA A 8 -26.47 -1.61 26.39
C ALA A 8 -26.97 -2.99 25.92
N ALA A 9 -27.08 -3.93 26.85
CA ALA A 9 -27.65 -5.25 26.59
C ALA A 9 -28.99 -5.11 25.86
N GLY A 10 -29.13 -5.70 24.67
CA GLY A 10 -30.30 -5.58 23.80
C GLY A 10 -30.10 -4.72 22.54
N THR A 11 -28.92 -4.13 22.34
CA THR A 11 -28.58 -3.48 21.07
C THR A 11 -28.07 -4.53 20.08
N TRP A 12 -28.55 -4.48 18.85
CA TRP A 12 -28.13 -5.33 17.74
C TRP A 12 -27.51 -4.48 16.65
N ILE A 13 -26.35 -4.89 16.15
CA ILE A 13 -25.69 -4.27 15.01
C ILE A 13 -25.91 -5.18 13.80
N ALA A 14 -26.53 -4.64 12.75
CA ALA A 14 -26.77 -5.37 11.51
C ALA A 14 -25.42 -5.71 10.84
N SER A 15 -25.34 -6.90 10.28
CA SER A 15 -24.18 -7.31 9.46
C SER A 15 -24.17 -6.63 8.09
N GLU A 16 -25.32 -6.09 7.67
CA GLU A 16 -25.47 -5.42 6.39
C GLU A 16 -24.92 -4.00 6.44
N LEU A 17 -24.08 -3.66 5.48
CA LEU A 17 -23.57 -2.31 5.26
C LEU A 17 -24.61 -1.49 4.49
N LEU A 18 -25.26 -0.54 5.16
CA LEU A 18 -26.25 0.36 4.54
C LEU A 18 -25.60 1.51 3.77
N SER A 19 -24.38 1.91 4.14
CA SER A 19 -23.62 2.95 3.46
C SER A 19 -22.12 2.65 3.52
N LYS A 20 -21.35 3.30 2.63
CA LYS A 20 -19.89 3.26 2.64
C LYS A 20 -19.40 4.70 2.68
N GLU A 21 -18.40 4.94 3.53
CA GLU A 21 -17.74 6.23 3.66
C GLU A 21 -16.25 6.05 3.33
N PRO A 22 -15.89 5.95 2.03
CA PRO A 22 -14.51 5.78 1.65
C PRO A 22 -13.72 7.04 2.02
N LEU A 23 -12.68 6.86 2.82
CA LEU A 23 -11.73 7.92 3.12
C LEU A 23 -10.77 8.08 1.96
N GLY A 24 -10.36 9.31 1.70
CA GLY A 24 -9.41 9.63 0.63
C GLY A 24 -8.50 10.78 1.04
N ALA A 25 -7.27 10.77 0.53
CA ALA A 25 -6.38 11.92 0.65
C ALA A 25 -6.90 13.07 -0.22
N ALA A 26 -6.86 14.30 0.34
CA ALA A 26 -7.22 15.50 -0.39
C ALA A 26 -5.98 16.39 -0.56
N THR A 27 -5.80 16.94 -1.75
CA THR A 27 -4.77 17.89 -2.08
C THR A 27 -5.38 19.23 -2.49
N ARG A 28 -4.57 20.29 -2.49
CA ARG A 28 -5.02 21.62 -2.93
C ARG A 28 -5.43 21.58 -4.40
N ASP A 29 -6.52 22.26 -4.72
CA ASP A 29 -6.97 22.43 -6.11
C ASP A 29 -5.92 23.18 -6.95
N GLY A 30 -5.75 22.76 -8.19
CA GLY A 30 -4.78 23.35 -9.12
C GLY A 30 -3.32 22.88 -8.94
N ASP A 31 -3.03 21.97 -8.01
CA ASP A 31 -1.70 21.39 -7.81
C ASP A 31 -1.68 19.92 -8.27
N SER A 32 -1.67 19.74 -9.60
CA SER A 32 -1.69 18.40 -10.19
C SER A 32 -0.45 17.59 -9.89
N ASP A 33 0.73 18.22 -9.82
CA ASP A 33 1.99 17.55 -9.60
C ASP A 33 2.03 16.94 -8.19
N PHE A 34 1.64 17.71 -7.19
CA PHE A 34 1.55 17.19 -5.81
C PHE A 34 0.45 16.14 -5.65
N LYS A 35 -0.71 16.33 -6.32
CA LYS A 35 -1.77 15.32 -6.35
C LYS A 35 -1.25 13.98 -6.90
N ASP A 36 -0.48 14.02 -7.98
CA ASP A 36 0.07 12.81 -8.60
C ASP A 36 1.11 12.13 -7.68
N VAL A 37 1.93 12.90 -6.97
CA VAL A 37 2.83 12.35 -5.93
C VAL A 37 2.03 11.64 -4.84
N VAL A 38 0.99 12.26 -4.28
CA VAL A 38 0.15 11.66 -3.23
C VAL A 38 -0.55 10.40 -3.73
N ALA A 39 -1.08 10.42 -4.95
CA ALA A 39 -1.72 9.25 -5.55
C ALA A 39 -0.72 8.09 -5.73
N TRP A 40 0.49 8.38 -6.20
CA TRP A 40 1.52 7.36 -6.40
C TRP A 40 2.18 6.87 -5.11
N VAL A 41 2.16 7.62 -4.01
CA VAL A 41 2.47 7.05 -2.68
C VAL A 41 1.52 5.90 -2.38
N TRP A 42 0.22 6.12 -2.52
CA TRP A 42 -0.80 5.08 -2.28
C TRP A 42 -0.67 3.90 -3.24
N TYR A 43 -0.61 4.16 -4.54
CA TYR A 43 -0.47 3.11 -5.56
C TYR A 43 0.84 2.34 -5.43
N GLY A 44 1.92 3.03 -5.08
CA GLY A 44 3.23 2.41 -4.87
C GLY A 44 3.24 1.47 -3.66
N MET A 45 2.58 1.83 -2.56
CA MET A 45 2.43 0.96 -1.40
C MET A 45 1.60 -0.29 -1.72
N ILE A 46 0.51 -0.15 -2.49
CA ILE A 46 -0.30 -1.29 -2.96
C ILE A 46 0.54 -2.19 -3.89
N THR A 47 1.23 -1.60 -4.86
CA THR A 47 2.09 -2.36 -5.80
C THR A 47 3.22 -3.07 -5.05
N ALA A 48 3.81 -2.43 -4.05
CA ALA A 48 4.85 -3.03 -3.21
C ALA A 48 4.35 -4.28 -2.49
N GLU A 49 3.15 -4.24 -1.93
CA GLU A 49 2.53 -5.42 -1.30
C GLU A 49 2.28 -6.53 -2.34
N GLU A 50 1.70 -6.21 -3.49
CA GLU A 50 1.48 -7.17 -4.57
C GLU A 50 2.76 -7.86 -5.06
N MET A 51 3.91 -7.17 -4.94
CA MET A 51 5.24 -7.67 -5.31
C MET A 51 6.02 -8.27 -4.13
N GLY A 52 5.46 -8.32 -2.93
CA GLY A 52 6.14 -8.80 -1.72
C GLY A 52 7.29 -7.90 -1.26
N VAL A 53 7.22 -6.61 -1.57
CA VAL A 53 8.19 -5.61 -1.11
C VAL A 53 7.70 -5.01 0.20
N THR A 54 8.54 -5.01 1.23
CA THR A 54 8.26 -4.53 2.59
C THR A 54 9.22 -3.43 3.00
N ALA A 55 8.96 -2.79 4.13
CA ALA A 55 9.90 -1.85 4.75
C ALA A 55 11.29 -2.48 4.95
N ALA A 56 11.31 -3.75 5.36
CA ALA A 56 12.56 -4.44 5.69
C ALA A 56 13.38 -4.84 4.47
N ASN A 57 12.75 -5.11 3.31
CA ASN A 57 13.44 -5.68 2.14
C ASN A 57 13.56 -4.74 0.93
N ALA A 58 12.96 -3.55 0.96
CA ALA A 58 12.86 -2.65 -0.20
C ALA A 58 14.21 -2.33 -0.86
N VAL A 59 15.27 -2.13 -0.08
CA VAL A 59 16.61 -1.81 -0.61
C VAL A 59 17.23 -3.03 -1.31
N ASP A 60 17.14 -4.21 -0.71
CA ASP A 60 17.67 -5.45 -1.27
C ASP A 60 16.88 -5.88 -2.52
N MET A 61 15.57 -5.69 -2.50
CA MET A 61 14.70 -5.95 -3.64
C MET A 61 14.98 -4.98 -4.80
N ALA A 62 15.30 -3.71 -4.53
CA ALA A 62 15.73 -2.76 -5.55
C ALA A 62 17.04 -3.23 -6.22
N ALA A 63 18.04 -3.63 -5.44
CA ALA A 63 19.30 -4.09 -5.96
C ALA A 63 19.14 -5.37 -6.80
N SER A 64 18.41 -6.35 -6.30
CA SER A 64 18.21 -7.65 -6.97
C SER A 64 17.34 -7.54 -8.23
N SER A 65 16.28 -6.76 -8.19
CA SER A 65 15.36 -6.60 -9.32
C SER A 65 15.99 -5.84 -10.48
N CYS A 66 16.88 -4.87 -10.20
CA CYS A 66 17.60 -4.10 -11.21
C CYS A 66 18.86 -4.78 -11.74
N ALA A 67 19.30 -5.87 -11.13
CA ALA A 67 20.43 -6.64 -11.62
C ALA A 67 20.13 -7.20 -13.03
N LEU A 68 21.17 -7.27 -13.86
CA LEU A 68 21.07 -7.88 -15.18
C LEU A 68 21.15 -9.41 -15.05
N ASN A 69 20.25 -10.11 -15.71
CA ASN A 69 20.32 -11.56 -15.87
C ASN A 69 21.37 -11.98 -16.92
N ASP A 70 21.59 -13.27 -17.11
CA ASP A 70 22.57 -13.83 -18.08
C ASP A 70 22.31 -13.40 -19.52
N GLY A 71 21.10 -12.96 -19.85
CA GLY A 71 20.71 -12.42 -21.15
C GLY A 71 20.91 -10.90 -21.28
N GLY A 72 21.38 -10.22 -20.25
CA GLY A 72 21.58 -8.76 -20.22
C GLY A 72 20.29 -7.95 -20.03
N ALA A 73 19.18 -8.59 -19.68
CA ALA A 73 17.93 -7.93 -19.34
C ALA A 73 17.81 -7.77 -17.82
N THR A 74 17.09 -6.72 -17.39
CA THR A 74 16.74 -6.50 -15.97
C THR A 74 15.96 -7.69 -15.43
N THR A 75 16.32 -8.18 -14.25
CA THR A 75 15.73 -9.38 -13.63
C THR A 75 14.24 -9.21 -13.40
N ASP A 76 13.82 -8.10 -12.82
CA ASP A 76 12.42 -7.72 -12.66
C ASP A 76 12.23 -6.23 -13.02
N PRO A 77 11.86 -5.92 -14.27
CA PRO A 77 11.72 -4.52 -14.70
C PRO A 77 10.61 -3.76 -13.98
N GLY A 78 9.54 -4.44 -13.55
CA GLY A 78 8.43 -3.82 -12.84
C GLY A 78 8.85 -3.36 -11.45
N MET A 79 9.44 -4.25 -10.68
CA MET A 79 9.94 -3.97 -9.33
C MET A 79 11.11 -2.98 -9.36
N CYS A 80 12.06 -3.14 -10.30
CA CYS A 80 13.14 -2.19 -10.48
C CYS A 80 12.60 -0.78 -10.74
N ARG A 81 11.62 -0.64 -11.62
CA ARG A 81 10.98 0.64 -11.91
C ARG A 81 10.28 1.23 -10.68
N LEU A 82 9.53 0.45 -9.93
CA LEU A 82 8.87 0.89 -8.69
C LEU A 82 9.88 1.48 -7.71
N LEU A 83 11.02 0.80 -7.54
CA LEU A 83 11.95 1.11 -6.46
C LEU A 83 13.08 2.07 -6.85
N THR A 84 13.31 2.33 -8.15
CA THR A 84 14.46 3.13 -8.60
C THR A 84 14.13 4.20 -9.64
N SER A 85 12.85 4.43 -9.95
CA SER A 85 12.42 5.48 -10.89
C SER A 85 11.65 6.58 -10.16
N ASP A 86 11.79 7.82 -10.63
CA ASP A 86 10.95 8.95 -10.22
C ASP A 86 9.52 8.86 -10.77
N LEU A 87 9.25 7.93 -11.66
CA LEU A 87 7.96 7.75 -12.37
C LEU A 87 7.49 9.01 -13.12
N GLY A 88 8.38 9.95 -13.40
CA GLY A 88 8.05 11.26 -13.96
C GLY A 88 7.32 12.19 -12.98
N LEU A 89 7.44 11.94 -11.67
CA LEU A 89 6.80 12.72 -10.62
C LEU A 89 7.66 13.89 -10.16
N GLY A 90 6.99 14.89 -9.61
CA GLY A 90 7.61 16.17 -9.28
C GLY A 90 7.51 17.14 -10.45
N THR A 91 8.29 18.22 -10.39
CA THR A 91 8.37 19.22 -11.48
C THR A 91 9.65 19.05 -12.28
N THR A 92 9.72 19.64 -13.47
CA THR A 92 10.96 19.65 -14.29
C THR A 92 12.16 20.20 -13.53
N ASP A 93 11.94 21.22 -12.69
CA ASP A 93 12.99 21.87 -11.91
C ASP A 93 13.28 21.15 -10.58
N ASN A 94 12.35 20.31 -10.12
CA ASN A 94 12.48 19.57 -8.87
C ASN A 94 11.81 18.19 -9.00
N PRO A 95 12.43 17.25 -9.77
CA PRO A 95 11.94 15.88 -9.88
C PRO A 95 12.11 15.14 -8.55
N LEU A 96 11.31 14.11 -8.31
CA LEU A 96 11.54 13.21 -7.17
C LEU A 96 12.84 12.43 -7.38
N ALA A 97 13.49 12.07 -6.28
CA ALA A 97 14.62 11.15 -6.33
C ALA A 97 14.15 9.77 -6.83
N GLY A 98 14.95 9.08 -7.66
CA GLY A 98 14.61 7.73 -8.13
C GLY A 98 14.36 6.71 -7.00
N THR A 99 14.90 6.96 -5.80
CA THR A 99 14.72 6.10 -4.62
C THR A 99 13.57 6.55 -3.69
N TRP A 100 12.70 7.46 -4.15
CA TRP A 100 11.65 8.03 -3.31
C TRP A 100 10.69 6.97 -2.76
N MET A 101 10.35 5.94 -3.55
CA MET A 101 9.47 4.86 -3.08
C MET A 101 10.15 4.01 -2.01
N GLN A 102 11.47 3.77 -2.08
CA GLN A 102 12.18 3.11 -0.99
C GLN A 102 12.07 3.91 0.32
N ALA A 103 12.13 5.25 0.25
CA ALA A 103 11.95 6.11 1.42
C ALA A 103 10.51 6.04 1.98
N VAL A 104 9.50 5.99 1.11
CA VAL A 104 8.09 5.79 1.52
C VAL A 104 7.95 4.45 2.25
N LEU A 105 8.44 3.36 1.66
CA LEU A 105 8.34 2.02 2.24
C LEU A 105 9.12 1.91 3.56
N ALA A 106 10.30 2.53 3.65
CA ALA A 106 11.06 2.56 4.91
C ALA A 106 10.33 3.31 6.04
N ALA A 107 9.50 4.31 5.69
CA ALA A 107 8.77 5.11 6.66
C ALA A 107 7.41 4.52 7.08
N SER A 108 6.73 3.81 6.18
CA SER A 108 5.32 3.41 6.36
C SER A 108 5.06 1.95 6.02
N GLY A 109 6.05 1.22 5.50
CA GLY A 109 5.82 -0.11 4.95
C GLY A 109 5.02 -0.10 3.64
N ASN A 110 4.68 -1.29 3.15
CA ASN A 110 3.71 -1.45 2.08
C ASN A 110 2.27 -1.23 2.61
N TYR A 111 1.26 -1.33 1.76
CA TYR A 111 -0.12 -1.07 2.18
C TYR A 111 -0.57 -2.02 3.29
N GLY A 112 -0.17 -3.29 3.25
CA GLY A 112 -0.50 -4.26 4.29
C GLY A 112 0.15 -3.95 5.64
N GLU A 113 1.45 -3.61 5.64
CA GLU A 113 2.16 -3.21 6.85
C GLU A 113 1.54 -1.95 7.47
N ALA A 114 1.24 -0.93 6.65
CA ALA A 114 0.60 0.30 7.11
C ALA A 114 -0.82 0.06 7.65
N TYR A 115 -1.57 -0.86 7.05
CA TYR A 115 -2.90 -1.25 7.53
C TYR A 115 -2.83 -1.96 8.87
N ASP A 116 -1.90 -2.90 9.01
CA ASP A 116 -1.68 -3.65 10.24
C ASP A 116 -1.30 -2.71 11.40
N ASP A 117 -0.36 -1.81 11.17
CA ASP A 117 0.04 -0.81 12.16
C ASP A 117 -1.11 0.10 12.61
N ALA A 118 -2.03 0.42 11.69
CA ALA A 118 -3.13 1.34 11.97
C ALA A 118 -4.34 0.66 12.63
N PHE A 119 -4.62 -0.58 12.30
CA PHE A 119 -5.90 -1.24 12.63
C PHE A 119 -5.77 -2.60 13.31
N CYS A 120 -4.58 -3.20 13.35
CA CYS A 120 -4.35 -4.54 13.88
C CYS A 120 -3.29 -4.53 14.99
N ASP A 121 -2.58 -5.64 15.21
CA ASP A 121 -1.61 -5.78 16.30
C ASP A 121 -0.15 -5.49 15.93
N GLY A 122 0.13 -5.11 14.70
CA GLY A 122 1.48 -4.77 14.23
C GLY A 122 2.39 -5.98 14.01
N SER A 123 1.83 -7.19 13.89
CA SER A 123 2.61 -8.44 13.71
C SER A 123 2.72 -8.92 12.27
N TYR A 124 2.09 -8.24 11.32
CA TYR A 124 2.05 -8.64 9.92
C TYR A 124 3.43 -8.55 9.25
N ASP A 125 3.82 -9.58 8.52
CA ASP A 125 5.12 -9.65 7.84
C ASP A 125 5.19 -8.92 6.49
N GLY A 126 4.07 -8.36 6.05
CA GLY A 126 3.97 -7.61 4.80
C GLY A 126 3.87 -8.44 3.51
N VAL A 127 3.88 -9.78 3.60
CA VAL A 127 3.89 -10.66 2.41
C VAL A 127 2.87 -11.80 2.45
N SER A 128 2.26 -12.04 3.61
CA SER A 128 1.41 -13.24 3.84
C SER A 128 -0.05 -13.08 3.43
N GLY A 129 -0.46 -11.91 2.93
CA GLY A 129 -1.86 -11.60 2.60
C GLY A 129 -2.70 -11.11 3.78
N SER A 130 -3.87 -10.57 3.51
CA SER A 130 -4.71 -9.90 4.50
C SER A 130 -5.33 -10.82 5.55
N ASP A 131 -5.42 -12.12 5.29
CA ASP A 131 -5.91 -13.12 6.24
C ASP A 131 -4.90 -13.49 7.32
N ALA A 132 -3.63 -13.14 7.13
CA ALA A 132 -2.58 -13.31 8.15
C ALA A 132 -2.57 -12.22 9.22
N MET A 133 -3.32 -11.13 9.03
CA MET A 133 -3.42 -10.05 10.01
C MET A 133 -4.23 -10.47 11.21
N THR A 134 -3.74 -10.16 12.41
CA THR A 134 -4.38 -10.54 13.68
C THR A 134 -4.63 -9.32 14.57
N GLY A 135 -5.58 -9.47 15.53
CA GLY A 135 -5.91 -8.37 16.44
C GLY A 135 -6.61 -7.16 15.81
N CYS A 136 -7.14 -7.29 14.61
CA CYS A 136 -7.69 -6.16 13.87
C CYS A 136 -8.99 -5.62 14.45
N LEU A 137 -9.06 -4.32 14.71
CA LEU A 137 -10.30 -3.60 15.00
C LEU A 137 -11.21 -3.51 13.78
N ILE A 138 -10.60 -3.38 12.59
CA ILE A 138 -11.28 -3.45 11.30
C ILE A 138 -10.60 -4.54 10.50
N SER A 139 -11.32 -5.63 10.21
CA SER A 139 -10.76 -6.71 9.40
C SER A 139 -10.50 -6.24 7.98
N ARG A 140 -9.35 -6.61 7.42
CA ARG A 140 -9.02 -6.39 6.03
C ARG A 140 -9.48 -7.57 5.16
N SER A 141 -9.24 -8.79 5.64
CA SER A 141 -9.62 -10.01 4.95
C SER A 141 -11.13 -10.09 4.72
N GLY A 142 -11.53 -10.42 3.48
CA GLY A 142 -12.94 -10.52 3.09
C GLY A 142 -13.69 -9.18 2.99
N THR A 143 -13.00 -8.06 3.06
CA THR A 143 -13.60 -6.72 2.98
C THR A 143 -13.12 -5.94 1.75
N ALA A 144 -13.71 -4.77 1.49
CA ALA A 144 -13.27 -3.86 0.44
C ALA A 144 -11.85 -3.32 0.64
N ASN A 145 -11.28 -3.44 1.84
CA ASN A 145 -9.92 -3.00 2.15
C ASN A 145 -8.83 -4.01 1.75
N ALA A 146 -9.20 -5.23 1.36
CA ALA A 146 -8.27 -6.20 0.81
C ALA A 146 -7.86 -5.82 -0.62
N LEU A 147 -6.75 -6.40 -1.11
CA LEU A 147 -6.33 -6.28 -2.50
C LEU A 147 -7.37 -6.91 -3.43
N VAL A 148 -7.42 -6.45 -4.68
CA VAL A 148 -8.27 -7.07 -5.71
C VAL A 148 -7.94 -8.56 -5.89
N SER A 149 -6.68 -8.94 -5.81
CA SER A 149 -6.25 -10.35 -5.84
C SER A 149 -6.81 -11.19 -4.70
N GLU A 150 -7.22 -10.57 -3.59
CA GLU A 150 -7.82 -11.18 -2.40
C GLU A 150 -9.35 -10.97 -2.33
N GLY A 151 -9.95 -10.46 -3.41
CA GLY A 151 -11.39 -10.20 -3.48
C GLY A 151 -11.85 -8.84 -2.92
N GLY A 152 -10.93 -7.95 -2.59
CA GLY A 152 -11.20 -6.58 -2.16
C GLY A 152 -11.28 -5.57 -3.31
N LEU A 153 -11.08 -4.29 -3.02
CA LEU A 153 -11.16 -3.20 -3.99
C LEU A 153 -9.84 -2.42 -4.14
N GLN A 154 -8.80 -2.75 -3.36
CA GLN A 154 -7.54 -2.03 -3.42
C GLN A 154 -6.70 -2.54 -4.60
N PHE A 155 -6.38 -1.65 -5.53
CA PHE A 155 -5.52 -1.93 -6.67
C PHE A 155 -4.73 -0.70 -7.08
N ALA A 156 -3.60 -0.91 -7.75
CA ALA A 156 -2.82 0.16 -8.37
C ALA A 156 -2.93 0.11 -9.90
N PRO A 157 -2.97 1.26 -10.58
CA PRO A 157 -2.89 1.29 -12.04
C PRO A 157 -1.51 0.81 -12.50
N PRO A 158 -1.39 0.26 -13.73
CA PRO A 158 -0.09 -0.15 -14.27
C PRO A 158 0.89 1.04 -14.33
N MET A 159 2.10 0.81 -13.83
CA MET A 159 3.21 1.77 -14.00
C MET A 159 3.62 1.81 -15.48
N ARG A 160 3.59 3.00 -16.06
CA ARG A 160 3.98 3.23 -17.47
C ARG A 160 5.37 3.80 -17.59
#